data_f8098384f444dcc5f1017a2b59a18078
#
_entry.id   f8098384f444dcc5f1017a2b59a18078
#
_cell.length_a   1.000
_cell.length_b   1.000
_cell.length_c   1.000
_cell.angle_alpha   90.00
_cell.angle_beta   90.00
_cell.angle_gamma   90.00
#
_symmetry.space_group_name_H-M   'P 1'
#
loop_
_entity.id
_entity.type
_entity.pdbx_description
1 polymer ?
#
loop_
_entity_poly.entity_id
_entity_poly.type
_entity_poly.pdbx_seq_one_letter_code
_entity_poly.pdbx_strand_id
1 'polypeptide(L)'
;DHTGAVLLSMYPPAQKVLFTLLGREYSVYLIFRDIGRVAFPIFCFLLLEGFRHTRSRFRYGRNLLLFALISEIPWNLMFTNTLHYERQNVFFTLFLGYLAFCAIEYFKNKRLIQLLCILGLLVVSIFLKADYGWRGYIFLLIMYYMRNDKPGQAILGSCWLYYEWRACFAFLSINLYNGERGFIRGKAAKYFFYWFYPVHIMGLVILRQILFLS
;
A
#
# COMPACT_ATOMS: atom_id res chain seq x y z
N ASP A 1 -6.40 -8.50 3.84
CA ASP A 1 -6.64 -7.45 4.83
C ASP A 1 -8.10 -6.98 4.81
N HIS A 2 -8.59 -6.46 3.69
CA HIS A 2 -9.94 -5.85 3.60
C HIS A 2 -11.07 -6.83 3.90
N THR A 3 -11.00 -8.10 3.47
CA THR A 3 -11.97 -9.14 3.84
C THR A 3 -12.05 -9.31 5.36
N GLY A 4 -10.90 -9.33 6.05
CA GLY A 4 -10.85 -9.34 7.50
C GLY A 4 -11.54 -8.12 8.09
N ALA A 5 -11.18 -6.92 7.63
CA ALA A 5 -11.70 -5.66 8.17
C ALA A 5 -13.20 -5.46 7.92
N VAL A 6 -13.73 -5.91 6.76
CA VAL A 6 -15.11 -5.64 6.34
C VAL A 6 -16.10 -6.72 6.76
N LEU A 7 -15.74 -7.99 6.54
CA LEU A 7 -16.66 -9.11 6.74
C LEU A 7 -16.39 -9.85 8.05
N LEU A 8 -15.14 -10.28 8.28
CA LEU A 8 -14.83 -11.11 9.44
C LEU A 8 -14.89 -10.35 10.76
N SER A 9 -14.74 -9.02 10.73
CA SER A 9 -14.96 -8.17 11.91
C SER A 9 -16.41 -8.18 12.40
N MET A 10 -17.36 -8.42 11.51
CA MET A 10 -18.81 -8.48 11.83
C MET A 10 -19.32 -9.91 12.03
N TYR A 11 -18.48 -10.92 11.82
CA TYR A 11 -18.87 -12.33 11.95
C TYR A 11 -18.26 -12.94 13.24
N PRO A 12 -19.04 -13.05 14.35
CA PRO A 12 -18.52 -13.49 15.65
C PRO A 12 -17.77 -14.84 15.62
N PRO A 13 -18.18 -15.87 14.85
CA PRO A 13 -17.42 -17.11 14.76
C PRO A 13 -15.97 -16.94 14.25
N ALA A 14 -15.74 -15.95 13.35
CA ALA A 14 -14.39 -15.68 12.84
C ALA A 14 -13.48 -14.99 13.86
N GLN A 15 -14.03 -14.46 14.94
CA GLN A 15 -13.28 -13.82 16.03
C GLN A 15 -12.92 -14.80 17.16
N LYS A 16 -13.48 -16.02 17.15
CA LYS A 16 -13.15 -17.05 18.15
C LYS A 16 -11.68 -17.43 18.04
N VAL A 17 -11.04 -17.57 19.19
CA VAL A 17 -9.65 -18.02 19.29
C VAL A 17 -9.53 -19.44 18.76
N LEU A 18 -8.65 -19.65 17.78
CA LEU A 18 -8.33 -20.96 17.22
C LEU A 18 -7.14 -21.58 17.95
N PHE A 19 -6.11 -20.79 18.21
CA PHE A 19 -4.89 -21.20 18.90
C PHE A 19 -4.17 -19.98 19.45
N THR A 20 -3.25 -20.22 20.39
CA THR A 20 -2.36 -19.21 20.94
C THR A 20 -0.91 -19.52 20.55
N LEU A 21 -0.20 -18.54 19.98
CA LEU A 21 1.19 -18.65 19.59
C LEU A 21 1.99 -17.49 20.17
N LEU A 22 3.06 -17.77 20.88
CA LEU A 22 3.92 -16.75 21.50
C LEU A 22 3.16 -15.72 22.35
N GLY A 23 2.15 -16.19 23.12
CA GLY A 23 1.33 -15.36 24.00
C GLY A 23 0.27 -14.52 23.28
N ARG A 24 0.10 -14.67 21.96
CA ARG A 24 -0.95 -14.00 21.18
C ARG A 24 -2.02 -15.01 20.74
N GLU A 25 -3.26 -14.65 20.96
CA GLU A 25 -4.41 -15.39 20.49
C GLU A 25 -4.66 -15.12 18.99
N TYR A 26 -4.85 -16.21 18.23
CA TYR A 26 -5.13 -16.14 16.81
C TYR A 26 -6.55 -16.60 16.52
N SER A 27 -7.24 -15.79 15.73
CA SER A 27 -8.54 -16.08 15.13
C SER A 27 -8.46 -16.02 13.60
N VAL A 28 -9.48 -16.51 12.90
CA VAL A 28 -9.57 -16.37 11.44
C VAL A 28 -9.44 -14.89 11.03
N TYR A 29 -10.14 -14.01 11.76
CA TYR A 29 -10.04 -12.56 11.55
C TYR A 29 -8.59 -12.05 11.58
N LEU A 30 -7.85 -12.38 12.65
CA LEU A 30 -6.47 -11.91 12.81
C LEU A 30 -5.52 -12.49 11.77
N ILE A 31 -5.70 -13.76 11.37
CA ILE A 31 -4.90 -14.38 10.31
C ILE A 31 -5.08 -13.60 8.99
N PHE A 32 -6.31 -13.28 8.60
CA PHE A 32 -6.57 -12.49 7.39
C PHE A 32 -6.00 -11.08 7.46
N ARG A 33 -6.02 -10.46 8.64
CA ARG A 33 -5.39 -9.15 8.87
C ARG A 33 -3.87 -9.22 8.74
N ASP A 34 -3.25 -10.23 9.34
CA ASP A 34 -1.80 -10.41 9.34
C ASP A 34 -1.26 -10.73 7.93
N ILE A 35 -1.93 -11.61 7.18
CA ILE A 35 -1.59 -11.87 5.77
C ILE A 35 -1.69 -10.58 4.94
N GLY A 36 -2.71 -9.77 5.20
CA GLY A 36 -2.90 -8.50 4.49
C GLY A 36 -1.78 -7.48 4.69
N ARG A 37 -1.05 -7.53 5.82
CA ARG A 37 0.07 -6.61 6.09
C ARG A 37 1.24 -6.78 5.12
N VAL A 38 1.40 -7.95 4.54
CA VAL A 38 2.43 -8.23 3.53
C VAL A 38 2.20 -7.45 2.23
N ALA A 39 0.95 -7.06 1.96
CA ALA A 39 0.59 -6.40 0.70
C ALA A 39 1.25 -5.03 0.52
N PHE A 40 1.33 -4.21 1.57
CA PHE A 40 1.85 -2.85 1.46
C PHE A 40 3.31 -2.77 0.97
N PRO A 41 4.28 -3.51 1.56
CA PRO A 41 5.65 -3.50 1.05
C PRO A 41 5.75 -4.02 -0.39
N ILE A 42 4.92 -5.00 -0.78
CA ILE A 42 4.85 -5.48 -2.16
C ILE A 42 4.37 -4.37 -3.09
N PHE A 43 3.32 -3.61 -2.72
CA PHE A 43 2.87 -2.47 -3.53
C PHE A 43 3.92 -1.37 -3.63
N CYS A 44 4.67 -1.09 -2.55
CA CYS A 44 5.78 -0.15 -2.59
C CYS A 44 6.89 -0.61 -3.54
N PHE A 45 7.22 -1.90 -3.52
CA PHE A 45 8.16 -2.50 -4.46
C PHE A 45 7.67 -2.42 -5.91
N LEU A 46 6.43 -2.78 -6.17
CA LEU A 46 5.84 -2.70 -7.51
C LEU A 46 5.74 -1.26 -8.02
N LEU A 47 5.49 -0.29 -7.13
CA LEU A 47 5.53 1.13 -7.48
C LEU A 47 6.93 1.54 -7.95
N LEU A 48 7.96 1.12 -7.21
CA LEU A 48 9.36 1.39 -7.54
C LEU A 48 9.76 0.77 -8.88
N GLU A 49 9.42 -0.50 -9.10
CA GLU A 49 9.67 -1.19 -10.38
C GLU A 49 8.89 -0.52 -11.52
N GLY A 50 7.63 -0.17 -11.29
CA GLY A 50 6.83 0.59 -12.24
C GLY A 50 7.46 1.95 -12.58
N PHE A 51 8.01 2.65 -11.60
CA PHE A 51 8.73 3.92 -11.79
C PHE A 51 9.99 3.74 -12.66
N ARG A 52 10.77 2.67 -12.43
CA ARG A 52 12.00 2.38 -13.18
C ARG A 52 11.71 2.03 -14.65
N HIS A 53 10.63 1.30 -14.91
CA HIS A 53 10.32 0.75 -16.23
C HIS A 53 9.25 1.55 -17.01
N THR A 54 8.69 2.62 -16.44
CA THR A 54 7.66 3.42 -17.15
C THR A 54 8.25 4.24 -18.27
N ARG A 55 7.58 4.21 -19.43
CA ARG A 55 7.91 5.09 -20.56
C ARG A 55 7.45 6.54 -20.38
N SER A 56 6.46 6.78 -19.51
CA SER A 56 5.90 8.11 -19.28
C SER A 56 5.59 8.28 -17.80
N ARG A 57 6.45 9.02 -17.12
CA ARG A 57 6.27 9.38 -15.70
C ARG A 57 4.97 10.15 -15.50
N PHE A 58 4.65 11.10 -16.37
CA PHE A 58 3.41 11.85 -16.27
C PHE A 58 2.16 10.96 -16.28
N ARG A 59 2.05 10.03 -17.25
CA ARG A 59 0.90 9.11 -17.32
C ARG A 59 0.84 8.16 -16.14
N TYR A 60 1.98 7.76 -15.58
CA TYR A 60 2.01 6.89 -14.42
C TYR A 60 1.50 7.62 -13.16
N GLY A 61 2.02 8.82 -12.88
CA GLY A 61 1.57 9.64 -11.76
C GLY A 61 0.10 10.05 -11.87
N ARG A 62 -0.35 10.46 -13.07
CA ARG A 62 -1.77 10.74 -13.33
C ARG A 62 -2.67 9.54 -12.99
N ASN A 63 -2.29 8.34 -13.42
CA ASN A 63 -3.08 7.15 -13.11
C ASN A 63 -3.11 6.86 -11.60
N LEU A 64 -1.98 6.98 -10.89
CA LEU A 64 -1.97 6.82 -9.43
C LEU A 64 -2.92 7.79 -8.74
N LEU A 65 -2.90 9.07 -9.13
CA LEU A 65 -3.80 10.08 -8.58
C LEU A 65 -5.26 9.80 -8.92
N LEU A 66 -5.57 9.46 -10.19
CA LEU A 66 -6.93 9.11 -10.59
C LEU A 66 -7.48 7.94 -9.78
N PHE A 67 -6.70 6.88 -9.61
CA PHE A 67 -7.14 5.73 -8.83
C PHE A 67 -7.15 6.00 -7.32
N ALA A 68 -6.34 6.93 -6.81
CA ALA A 68 -6.48 7.45 -5.45
C ALA A 68 -7.86 8.08 -5.26
N LEU A 69 -8.27 8.98 -6.15
CA LEU A 69 -9.58 9.65 -6.09
C LEU A 69 -10.76 8.68 -6.27
N ILE A 70 -10.69 7.77 -7.25
CA ILE A 70 -11.73 6.76 -7.47
C ILE A 70 -11.90 5.85 -6.26
N SER A 71 -10.79 5.49 -5.61
CA SER A 71 -10.79 4.57 -4.48
C SER A 71 -11.29 5.20 -3.18
N GLU A 72 -11.43 6.54 -3.10
CA GLU A 72 -11.98 7.20 -1.91
C GLU A 72 -13.42 6.79 -1.63
N ILE A 73 -14.24 6.63 -2.66
CA ILE A 73 -15.64 6.24 -2.49
C ILE A 73 -15.76 4.88 -1.78
N PRO A 74 -15.23 3.76 -2.31
CA PRO A 74 -15.30 2.48 -1.63
C PRO A 74 -14.55 2.46 -0.30
N TRP A 75 -13.44 3.21 -0.18
CA TRP A 75 -12.68 3.33 1.06
C TRP A 75 -13.49 3.98 2.19
N ASN A 76 -14.12 5.11 1.93
CA ASN A 76 -14.97 5.80 2.90
C ASN A 76 -16.16 4.94 3.32
N LEU A 77 -16.85 4.33 2.35
CA LEU A 77 -17.98 3.41 2.61
C LEU A 77 -17.56 2.18 3.43
N MET A 78 -16.32 1.72 3.27
CA MET A 78 -15.79 0.60 4.04
C MET A 78 -15.71 0.91 5.54
N PHE A 79 -15.30 2.11 5.93
CA PHE A 79 -15.07 2.48 7.33
C PHE A 79 -16.28 3.14 8.00
N THR A 80 -17.01 3.99 7.30
CA THR A 80 -18.03 4.86 7.92
C THR A 80 -19.43 4.67 7.37
N ASN A 81 -19.64 3.87 6.33
CA ASN A 81 -20.89 3.80 5.56
C ASN A 81 -21.36 5.16 5.00
N THR A 82 -20.45 6.14 4.94
CA THR A 82 -20.67 7.48 4.40
C THR A 82 -19.66 7.78 3.33
N LEU A 83 -19.82 8.88 2.59
CA LEU A 83 -18.85 9.32 1.58
C LEU A 83 -17.68 10.10 2.17
N HIS A 84 -17.58 10.17 3.51
CA HIS A 84 -16.50 10.89 4.19
C HIS A 84 -15.88 10.04 5.29
N TYR A 85 -14.54 9.94 5.24
CA TYR A 85 -13.71 9.36 6.29
C TYR A 85 -12.45 10.20 6.48
N GLU A 86 -11.94 10.30 7.69
CA GLU A 86 -10.80 11.16 8.02
C GLU A 86 -9.47 10.73 7.38
N ARG A 87 -9.37 9.45 7.03
CA ARG A 87 -8.13 8.88 6.46
C ARG A 87 -8.33 8.55 5.00
N GLN A 88 -7.39 8.98 4.18
CA GLN A 88 -7.37 8.72 2.76
C GLN A 88 -6.81 7.31 2.47
N ASN A 89 -7.14 6.74 1.34
CA ASN A 89 -6.68 5.41 0.95
C ASN A 89 -5.17 5.34 0.62
N VAL A 90 -4.63 4.12 0.54
CA VAL A 90 -3.21 3.84 0.34
C VAL A 90 -2.63 4.42 -0.96
N PHE A 91 -3.43 4.63 -2.00
CA PHE A 91 -2.93 5.21 -3.25
C PHE A 91 -2.40 6.63 -3.07
N PHE A 92 -2.90 7.40 -2.11
CA PHE A 92 -2.34 8.71 -1.79
C PHE A 92 -0.92 8.59 -1.21
N THR A 93 -0.68 7.61 -0.32
CA THR A 93 0.69 7.34 0.17
C THR A 93 1.61 6.94 -0.99
N LEU A 94 1.16 6.05 -1.87
CA LEU A 94 1.92 5.63 -3.04
C LEU A 94 2.17 6.79 -4.01
N PHE A 95 1.20 7.68 -4.20
CA PHE A 95 1.34 8.86 -5.06
C PHE A 95 2.35 9.86 -4.50
N LEU A 96 2.34 10.14 -3.20
CA LEU A 96 3.33 11.01 -2.56
C LEU A 96 4.75 10.42 -2.68
N GLY A 97 4.92 9.13 -2.45
CA GLY A 97 6.20 8.44 -2.68
C GLY A 97 6.64 8.50 -4.14
N TYR A 98 5.71 8.34 -5.07
CA TYR A 98 5.96 8.51 -6.50
C TYR A 98 6.46 9.92 -6.84
N LEU A 99 5.83 10.97 -6.27
CA LEU A 99 6.28 12.35 -6.44
C LEU A 99 7.68 12.58 -5.87
N ALA A 100 8.00 11.96 -4.73
CA ALA A 100 9.35 12.01 -4.16
C ALA A 100 10.37 11.37 -5.10
N PHE A 101 10.08 10.21 -5.71
CA PHE A 101 10.96 9.59 -6.70
C PHE A 101 11.20 10.53 -7.91
N CYS A 102 10.14 11.19 -8.39
CA CYS A 102 10.26 12.18 -9.46
C CYS A 102 11.15 13.37 -9.05
N ALA A 103 10.96 13.90 -7.84
CA ALA A 103 11.76 15.01 -7.33
C ALA A 103 13.24 14.64 -7.17
N ILE A 104 13.52 13.44 -6.65
CA ILE A 104 14.89 12.92 -6.49
C ILE A 104 15.60 12.83 -7.83
N GLU A 105 14.94 12.31 -8.86
CA GLU A 105 15.53 12.17 -10.19
C GLU A 105 15.67 13.51 -10.93
N TYR A 106 14.67 14.38 -10.81
CA TYR A 106 14.66 15.68 -11.50
C TYR A 106 15.69 16.64 -10.91
N PHE A 107 15.79 16.71 -9.59
CA PHE A 107 16.70 17.60 -8.88
C PHE A 107 18.02 16.95 -8.45
N LYS A 108 18.45 15.86 -9.13
CA LYS A 108 19.66 15.11 -8.75
C LYS A 108 20.91 15.96 -8.56
N ASN A 109 21.05 17.06 -9.31
CA ASN A 109 22.18 17.98 -9.24
C ASN A 109 21.94 19.21 -8.33
N LYS A 110 20.75 19.32 -7.71
CA LYS A 110 20.35 20.45 -6.85
C LYS A 110 19.88 19.91 -5.49
N ARG A 111 20.85 19.42 -4.69
CA ARG A 111 20.57 18.69 -3.45
C ARG A 111 19.67 19.42 -2.46
N LEU A 112 19.83 20.75 -2.32
CA LEU A 112 18.99 21.53 -1.42
C LEU A 112 17.51 21.52 -1.88
N ILE A 113 17.26 21.74 -3.17
CA ILE A 113 15.89 21.71 -3.71
C ILE A 113 15.30 20.32 -3.59
N GLN A 114 16.10 19.29 -3.89
CA GLN A 114 15.70 17.90 -3.70
C GLN A 114 15.25 17.62 -2.25
N LEU A 115 16.08 18.03 -1.27
CA LEU A 115 15.76 17.86 0.15
C LEU A 115 14.49 18.63 0.54
N LEU A 116 14.34 19.88 0.11
CA LEU A 116 13.14 20.69 0.37
C LEU A 116 11.89 20.03 -0.21
N CYS A 117 11.95 19.46 -1.42
CA CYS A 117 10.83 18.73 -2.01
C CYS A 117 10.46 17.49 -1.19
N ILE A 118 11.47 16.70 -0.76
CA ILE A 118 11.25 15.49 0.05
C ILE A 118 10.61 15.87 1.40
N LEU A 119 11.12 16.89 2.08
CA LEU A 119 10.58 17.37 3.35
C LEU A 119 9.18 17.96 3.17
N GLY A 120 8.93 18.74 2.12
CA GLY A 120 7.61 19.26 1.81
C GLY A 120 6.58 18.16 1.59
N LEU A 121 6.92 17.11 0.83
CA LEU A 121 6.06 15.94 0.63
C LEU A 121 5.86 15.14 1.92
N LEU A 122 6.85 15.07 2.80
CA LEU A 122 6.71 14.47 4.13
C LEU A 122 5.67 15.23 4.96
N VAL A 123 5.76 16.56 4.98
CA VAL A 123 4.76 17.43 5.67
C VAL A 123 3.37 17.17 5.10
N VAL A 124 3.22 17.15 3.76
CA VAL A 124 1.94 16.80 3.11
C VAL A 124 1.44 15.43 3.55
N SER A 125 2.32 14.43 3.67
CA SER A 125 1.92 13.07 4.08
C SER A 125 1.38 13.01 5.51
N ILE A 126 1.87 13.89 6.40
CA ILE A 126 1.38 13.99 7.78
C ILE A 126 -0.04 14.58 7.80
N PHE A 127 -0.26 15.70 7.08
CA PHE A 127 -1.55 16.37 7.05
C PHE A 127 -2.63 15.64 6.27
N LEU A 128 -2.26 14.93 5.21
CA LEU A 128 -3.19 14.18 4.37
C LEU A 128 -3.82 12.99 5.09
N LYS A 129 -3.20 12.50 6.17
CA LYS A 129 -3.65 11.34 6.96
C LYS A 129 -3.95 10.10 6.10
N ALA A 130 -3.19 9.90 5.01
CA ALA A 130 -3.35 8.72 4.16
C ALA A 130 -3.02 7.43 4.91
N ASP A 131 -3.55 6.31 4.45
CA ASP A 131 -3.23 4.99 4.99
C ASP A 131 -1.70 4.77 4.92
N TYR A 132 -1.11 4.22 5.99
CA TYR A 132 0.33 4.23 6.27
C TYR A 132 0.97 5.63 6.46
N GLY A 133 0.37 6.74 6.02
CA GLY A 133 0.79 8.12 6.28
C GLY A 133 2.29 8.39 6.06
N TRP A 134 2.89 9.18 6.92
CA TRP A 134 4.31 9.54 6.87
C TRP A 134 5.25 8.32 7.03
N ARG A 135 4.83 7.27 7.77
CA ARG A 135 5.60 6.05 7.91
C ARG A 135 5.73 5.29 6.60
N GLY A 136 4.62 5.20 5.85
CA GLY A 136 4.61 4.60 4.52
C GLY A 136 5.41 5.43 3.50
N TYR A 137 5.35 6.76 3.62
CA TYR A 137 6.15 7.65 2.79
C TYR A 137 7.67 7.45 3.01
N ILE A 138 8.11 7.40 4.27
CA ILE A 138 9.53 7.13 4.59
C ILE A 138 9.93 5.71 4.14
N PHE A 139 9.05 4.72 4.32
CA PHE A 139 9.31 3.38 3.82
C PHE A 139 9.56 3.37 2.30
N LEU A 140 8.79 4.12 1.52
CA LEU A 140 9.00 4.27 0.08
C LEU A 140 10.36 4.91 -0.24
N LEU A 141 10.80 5.89 0.53
CA LEU A 141 12.14 6.46 0.38
C LEU A 141 13.24 5.43 0.68
N ILE A 142 13.10 4.62 1.73
CA ILE A 142 14.03 3.51 2.03
C ILE A 142 14.08 2.55 0.84
N MET A 143 12.94 2.12 0.33
CA MET A 143 12.84 1.23 -0.83
C MET A 143 13.53 1.83 -2.06
N TYR A 144 13.39 3.14 -2.27
CA TYR A 144 14.01 3.84 -3.39
C TYR A 144 15.54 3.94 -3.25
N TYR A 145 16.06 4.36 -2.10
CA TYR A 145 17.49 4.52 -1.88
C TYR A 145 18.24 3.19 -1.84
N MET A 146 17.59 2.14 -1.33
CA MET A 146 18.16 0.78 -1.25
C MET A 146 17.84 -0.08 -2.50
N ARG A 147 17.29 0.50 -3.58
CA ARG A 147 16.81 -0.25 -4.75
C ARG A 147 17.83 -1.11 -5.47
N ASN A 148 19.11 -0.83 -5.29
CA ASN A 148 20.23 -1.58 -5.89
C ASN A 148 20.92 -2.54 -4.89
N ASP A 149 20.48 -2.53 -3.63
CA ASP A 149 21.01 -3.37 -2.55
C ASP A 149 19.84 -4.12 -1.88
N LYS A 150 19.51 -5.31 -2.41
CA LYS A 150 18.40 -6.13 -1.90
C LYS A 150 18.55 -6.50 -0.42
N PRO A 151 19.73 -6.97 0.07
CA PRO A 151 19.91 -7.22 1.50
C PRO A 151 19.72 -5.98 2.35
N GLY A 152 20.33 -4.87 1.99
CA GLY A 152 20.18 -3.58 2.69
C GLY A 152 18.71 -3.11 2.69
N GLN A 153 18.01 -3.27 1.56
CA GLN A 153 16.59 -2.96 1.45
C GLN A 153 15.74 -3.80 2.40
N ALA A 154 16.01 -5.11 2.50
CA ALA A 154 15.30 -6.00 3.41
C ALA A 154 15.59 -5.67 4.88
N ILE A 155 16.84 -5.43 5.24
CA ILE A 155 17.22 -5.10 6.63
C ILE A 155 16.61 -3.77 7.05
N LEU A 156 16.88 -2.68 6.32
CA LEU A 156 16.39 -1.35 6.68
C LEU A 156 14.87 -1.26 6.59
N GLY A 157 14.27 -1.90 5.58
CA GLY A 157 12.82 -1.97 5.45
C GLY A 157 12.17 -2.73 6.59
N SER A 158 12.74 -3.86 7.02
CA SER A 158 12.24 -4.62 8.16
C SER A 158 12.43 -3.88 9.48
N CYS A 159 13.57 -3.24 9.70
CA CYS A 159 13.80 -2.38 10.86
C CYS A 159 12.78 -1.24 10.93
N TRP A 160 12.46 -0.61 9.80
CA TRP A 160 11.45 0.44 9.76
C TRP A 160 10.04 -0.08 10.04
N LEU A 161 9.70 -1.30 9.56
CA LEU A 161 8.41 -1.94 9.76
C LEU A 161 8.30 -2.72 11.08
N TYR A 162 9.18 -2.51 12.07
CA TYR A 162 9.18 -3.28 13.33
C TYR A 162 7.82 -3.32 14.04
N TYR A 163 7.05 -2.23 13.94
CA TYR A 163 5.69 -2.14 14.50
C TYR A 163 4.65 -3.01 13.77
N GLU A 164 4.95 -3.39 12.53
CA GLU A 164 4.14 -4.29 11.67
C GLU A 164 5.03 -5.45 11.18
N TRP A 165 5.76 -6.10 12.08
CA TRP A 165 6.80 -7.10 11.75
C TRP A 165 6.35 -8.18 10.74
N ARG A 166 5.02 -8.47 10.67
CA ARG A 166 4.46 -9.40 9.67
C ARG A 166 4.61 -8.91 8.25
N ALA A 167 4.64 -7.61 8.05
CA ALA A 167 4.90 -7.02 6.74
C ALA A 167 6.31 -7.36 6.21
N CYS A 168 7.25 -7.69 7.11
CA CYS A 168 8.62 -8.06 6.73
C CYS A 168 8.66 -9.35 5.89
N PHE A 169 7.67 -10.24 5.99
CA PHE A 169 7.58 -11.43 5.12
C PHE A 169 7.48 -11.08 3.63
N ALA A 170 7.07 -9.86 3.28
CA ALA A 170 7.10 -9.38 1.90
C ALA A 170 8.50 -9.44 1.29
N PHE A 171 9.56 -9.25 2.08
CA PHE A 171 10.93 -9.27 1.58
C PHE A 171 11.38 -10.65 1.09
N LEU A 172 10.73 -11.74 1.52
CA LEU A 172 10.95 -13.06 0.93
C LEU A 172 10.62 -13.04 -0.57
N SER A 173 9.43 -12.54 -0.94
CA SER A 173 9.01 -12.44 -2.33
C SER A 173 9.80 -11.38 -3.10
N ILE A 174 10.09 -10.23 -2.48
CA ILE A 174 10.84 -9.13 -3.10
C ILE A 174 12.27 -9.58 -3.44
N ASN A 175 12.94 -10.32 -2.55
CA ASN A 175 14.30 -10.80 -2.78
C ASN A 175 14.38 -11.91 -3.84
N LEU A 176 13.33 -12.71 -3.97
CA LEU A 176 13.22 -13.76 -5.00
C LEU A 176 12.90 -13.19 -6.39
N TYR A 177 12.50 -11.92 -6.49
CA TYR A 177 12.21 -11.31 -7.78
C TYR A 177 13.47 -11.22 -8.65
N ASN A 178 13.40 -11.78 -9.86
CA ASN A 178 14.52 -11.89 -10.81
C ASN A 178 14.75 -10.63 -11.67
N GLY A 179 13.97 -9.57 -11.51
CA GLY A 179 14.05 -8.35 -12.33
C GLY A 179 13.27 -8.44 -13.64
N GLU A 180 12.67 -9.56 -13.96
CA GLU A 180 11.95 -9.77 -15.21
C GLU A 180 10.44 -9.56 -15.04
N ARG A 181 9.83 -9.02 -16.08
CA ARG A 181 8.38 -8.89 -16.12
C ARG A 181 7.74 -10.25 -16.34
N GLY A 182 6.85 -10.65 -15.47
CA GLY A 182 6.09 -11.90 -15.58
C GLY A 182 5.24 -12.04 -16.85
N PHE A 183 4.55 -13.16 -16.97
CA PHE A 183 3.74 -13.51 -18.14
C PHE A 183 2.52 -12.62 -18.36
N ILE A 184 2.03 -11.92 -17.32
CA ILE A 184 0.88 -11.02 -17.42
C ILE A 184 1.32 -9.70 -18.07
N ARG A 185 0.97 -9.53 -19.36
CA ARG A 185 1.39 -8.40 -20.20
C ARG A 185 0.18 -7.73 -20.86
N GLY A 186 0.37 -6.49 -21.31
CA GLY A 186 -0.63 -5.75 -22.08
C GLY A 186 -1.34 -4.63 -21.30
N LYS A 187 -2.15 -3.86 -22.03
CA LYS A 187 -2.91 -2.72 -21.48
C LYS A 187 -4.01 -3.19 -20.52
N ALA A 188 -4.73 -4.25 -20.88
CA ALA A 188 -5.81 -4.81 -20.06
C ALA A 188 -5.30 -5.25 -18.68
N ALA A 189 -4.19 -5.99 -18.62
CA ALA A 189 -3.58 -6.42 -17.36
C ALA A 189 -3.18 -5.23 -16.48
N LYS A 190 -2.60 -4.18 -17.07
CA LYS A 190 -2.26 -2.96 -16.34
C LYS A 190 -3.47 -2.34 -15.65
N TYR A 191 -4.57 -2.14 -16.39
CA TYR A 191 -5.78 -1.53 -15.85
C TYR A 191 -6.51 -2.47 -14.89
N PHE A 192 -6.45 -3.79 -15.08
CA PHE A 192 -6.97 -4.76 -14.13
C PHE A 192 -6.38 -4.54 -12.73
N PHE A 193 -5.06 -4.38 -12.58
CA PHE A 193 -4.43 -4.14 -11.28
C PHE A 193 -4.82 -2.79 -10.66
N TYR A 194 -5.05 -1.75 -11.45
CA TYR A 194 -5.55 -0.47 -10.93
C TYR A 194 -6.99 -0.59 -10.45
N TRP A 195 -7.87 -1.22 -11.23
CA TRP A 195 -9.28 -1.40 -10.89
C TRP A 195 -9.51 -2.43 -9.79
N PHE A 196 -8.62 -3.37 -9.62
CA PHE A 196 -8.76 -4.41 -8.59
C PHE A 196 -8.99 -3.80 -7.20
N TYR A 197 -8.23 -2.76 -6.83
CA TYR A 197 -8.31 -2.15 -5.51
C TYR A 197 -9.70 -1.52 -5.23
N PRO A 198 -10.22 -0.56 -6.01
CA PRO A 198 -11.54 0.01 -5.73
C PRO A 198 -12.68 -1.01 -5.91
N VAL A 199 -12.59 -1.89 -6.90
CA VAL A 199 -13.67 -2.87 -7.20
C VAL A 199 -13.78 -3.92 -6.10
N HIS A 200 -12.67 -4.48 -5.60
CA HIS A 200 -12.77 -5.50 -4.54
C HIS A 200 -13.25 -4.89 -3.21
N ILE A 201 -12.86 -3.67 -2.87
CA ILE A 201 -13.36 -3.00 -1.66
C ILE A 201 -14.86 -2.73 -1.81
N MET A 202 -15.31 -2.20 -2.96
CA MET A 202 -16.72 -1.97 -3.21
C MET A 202 -17.52 -3.28 -3.16
N GLY A 203 -17.01 -4.36 -3.75
CA GLY A 203 -17.62 -5.69 -3.67
C GLY A 203 -17.76 -6.18 -2.22
N LEU A 204 -16.75 -5.98 -1.39
CA LEU A 204 -16.82 -6.32 0.04
C LEU A 204 -17.83 -5.46 0.81
N VAL A 205 -17.92 -4.16 0.50
CA VAL A 205 -18.93 -3.27 1.09
C VAL A 205 -20.32 -3.71 0.73
N ILE A 206 -20.60 -4.01 -0.54
CA ILE A 206 -21.90 -4.51 -0.99
C ILE A 206 -22.24 -5.83 -0.30
N LEU A 207 -21.29 -6.77 -0.26
CA LEU A 207 -21.48 -8.06 0.41
C LEU A 207 -21.78 -7.90 1.91
N ARG A 208 -21.11 -6.96 2.59
CA ARG A 208 -21.40 -6.62 3.98
C ARG A 208 -22.84 -6.11 4.16
N GLN A 209 -23.30 -5.22 3.28
CA GLN A 209 -24.67 -4.71 3.33
C GLN A 209 -25.70 -5.86 3.22
N ILE A 210 -25.48 -6.76 2.26
CA ILE A 210 -26.40 -7.90 2.04
C ILE A 210 -26.38 -8.89 3.22
N LEU A 211 -25.21 -9.17 3.81
CA LEU A 211 -25.11 -10.24 4.83
C LEU A 211 -25.41 -9.78 6.25
N PHE A 212 -25.18 -8.52 6.58
CA PHE A 212 -25.18 -8.05 7.98
C PHE A 212 -26.05 -6.82 8.25
N LEU A 213 -26.53 -6.11 7.21
CA LEU A 213 -27.22 -4.84 7.37
C LEU A 213 -28.59 -4.79 6.62
N SER A 214 -28.96 -5.88 5.93
CA SER A 214 -30.28 -6.03 5.28
C SER A 214 -31.36 -6.51 6.23
#